data_161fc768ad30a4e0087f1f87d86ed844
#
_entry.id   161fc768ad30a4e0087f1f87d86ed844
#
_cell.length_a   1.000
_cell.length_b   1.000
_cell.length_c   1.000
_cell.angle_alpha   90.00
_cell.angle_beta   90.00
_cell.angle_gamma   90.00
#
_symmetry.space_group_name_H-M   'P 1'
#
loop_
_entity.id
_entity.type
_entity.pdbx_description
1 polymer ?
#
loop_
_entity_poly.entity_id
_entity_poly.type
_entity_poly.pdbx_seq_one_letter_code
_entity_poly.pdbx_strand_id
1 'polypeptide(L)'
;MIVSVIVFLVGLVFGSFLNVLIYRLPLGISLLKPIGSACPHCNYKIKWYENIPVFSYLFLKGKCSSCSGSISIVYPLVELITALVTLMLYSNFWVGWDMIITISLFYVLIVLSFIDLKYRAVPDYLLILVVVLAILVG
;
A
#
# COMPACT_ATOMS: atom_id res chain seq x y z
N MET A 1 -16.33 -11.02 14.53
CA MET A 1 -16.69 -9.65 14.10
C MET A 1 -15.60 -8.64 14.45
N ILE A 2 -15.26 -8.43 15.73
CA ILE A 2 -14.22 -7.45 16.15
C ILE A 2 -12.87 -7.73 15.51
N VAL A 3 -12.40 -8.97 15.51
CA VAL A 3 -11.11 -9.36 14.92
C VAL A 3 -11.07 -9.06 13.41
N SER A 4 -12.14 -9.33 12.68
CA SER A 4 -12.20 -9.04 11.24
C SER A 4 -12.09 -7.53 10.96
N VAL A 5 -12.66 -6.69 11.81
CA VAL A 5 -12.52 -5.23 11.71
C VAL A 5 -11.06 -4.82 11.96
N ILE A 6 -10.43 -5.39 12.97
CA ILE A 6 -9.01 -5.11 13.27
C ILE A 6 -8.13 -5.52 12.09
N VAL A 7 -8.33 -6.71 11.53
CA VAL A 7 -7.60 -7.22 10.36
C VAL A 7 -7.76 -6.28 9.16
N PHE A 8 -8.98 -5.82 8.91
CA PHE A 8 -9.26 -4.86 7.85
C PHE A 8 -8.52 -3.53 8.06
N LEU A 9 -8.55 -2.98 9.27
CA LEU A 9 -7.82 -1.74 9.61
C LEU A 9 -6.31 -1.92 9.46
N VAL A 10 -5.76 -3.05 9.89
CA VAL A 10 -4.35 -3.39 9.67
C VAL A 10 -4.03 -3.43 8.18
N GLY A 11 -4.88 -4.06 7.37
CA GLY A 11 -4.74 -4.09 5.92
C GLY A 11 -4.73 -2.68 5.28
N LEU A 12 -5.56 -1.75 5.77
CA LEU A 12 -5.56 -0.35 5.33
C LEU A 12 -4.21 0.33 5.62
N VAL A 13 -3.66 0.12 6.83
CA VAL A 13 -2.37 0.71 7.22
C VAL A 13 -1.24 0.17 6.34
N PHE A 14 -1.20 -1.15 6.10
CA PHE A 14 -0.24 -1.74 5.17
C PHE A 14 -0.43 -1.20 3.75
N GLY A 15 -1.66 -1.02 3.27
CA GLY A 15 -1.95 -0.43 1.97
C GLY A 15 -1.38 0.98 1.83
N SER A 16 -1.49 1.80 2.87
CA SER A 16 -0.86 3.13 2.89
C SER A 16 0.67 3.04 2.77
N PHE A 17 1.29 2.06 3.42
CA PHE A 17 2.72 1.78 3.26
C PHE A 17 3.06 1.28 1.84
N LEU A 18 2.24 0.42 1.24
CA LEU A 18 2.45 -0.03 -0.15
C LEU A 18 2.43 1.14 -1.14
N ASN A 19 1.62 2.17 -0.91
CA ASN A 19 1.66 3.39 -1.72
C ASN A 19 3.04 4.07 -1.71
N VAL A 20 3.74 4.07 -0.58
CA VAL A 20 5.12 4.58 -0.49
C VAL A 20 6.06 3.73 -1.35
N LEU A 21 5.92 2.40 -1.32
CA LEU A 21 6.71 1.50 -2.15
C LEU A 21 6.45 1.72 -3.64
N ILE A 22 5.18 1.79 -4.05
CA ILE A 22 4.77 2.04 -5.45
C ILE A 22 5.37 3.33 -5.99
N TYR A 23 5.47 4.37 -5.16
CA TYR A 23 6.02 5.66 -5.58
C TYR A 23 7.55 5.67 -5.56
N ARG A 24 8.18 5.16 -4.49
CA ARG A 24 9.62 5.34 -4.25
C ARG A 24 10.51 4.32 -4.95
N LEU A 25 10.08 3.05 -5.04
CA LEU A 25 10.91 1.99 -5.62
C LEU A 25 11.29 2.24 -7.09
N PRO A 26 10.35 2.61 -7.99
CA PRO A 26 10.70 2.84 -9.39
C PRO A 26 11.59 4.06 -9.60
N LEU A 27 11.53 5.03 -8.68
CA LEU A 27 12.32 6.27 -8.75
C LEU A 27 13.68 6.16 -8.04
N GLY A 28 14.00 5.01 -7.44
CA GLY A 28 15.23 4.81 -6.67
C GLY A 28 15.33 5.71 -5.43
N ILE A 29 14.20 6.19 -4.91
CA ILE A 29 14.14 7.05 -3.73
C ILE A 29 14.24 6.18 -2.47
N SER A 30 15.04 6.63 -1.50
CA SER A 30 15.17 5.95 -0.21
C SER A 30 13.81 5.77 0.48
N LEU A 31 13.55 4.56 0.99
CA LEU A 31 12.34 4.26 1.76
C LEU A 31 12.34 4.90 3.15
N LEU A 32 13.52 5.19 3.68
CA LEU A 32 13.72 5.69 5.04
C LEU A 32 13.80 7.21 5.13
N LYS A 33 14.18 7.90 4.04
CA LYS A 33 14.36 9.36 4.02
C LYS A 33 13.81 9.97 2.73
N PRO A 34 13.10 11.11 2.80
CA PRO A 34 12.59 11.76 4.04
C PRO A 34 11.49 10.93 4.70
N ILE A 35 11.42 11.01 6.04
CA ILE A 35 10.36 10.36 6.80
C ILE A 35 9.06 11.12 6.58
N GLY A 36 8.01 10.39 6.15
CA GLY A 36 6.68 10.96 5.91
C GLY A 36 6.39 11.21 4.44
N SER A 37 5.16 11.57 4.17
CA SER A 37 4.62 11.90 2.85
C SER A 37 4.57 13.41 2.65
N ALA A 38 4.79 13.86 1.42
CA ALA A 38 4.68 15.26 1.05
C ALA A 38 3.79 15.42 -0.19
N CYS A 39 3.09 16.53 -0.27
CA CYS A 39 2.30 16.88 -1.44
C CYS A 39 3.21 17.09 -2.66
N PRO A 40 2.95 16.43 -3.81
CA PRO A 40 3.77 16.58 -5.00
C PRO A 40 3.67 17.98 -5.64
N HIS A 41 2.64 18.76 -5.31
CA HIS A 41 2.40 20.08 -5.89
C HIS A 41 3.04 21.23 -5.10
N CYS A 42 3.01 21.17 -3.75
CA CYS A 42 3.48 22.27 -2.91
C CYS A 42 4.53 21.84 -1.88
N ASN A 43 4.97 20.59 -1.88
CA ASN A 43 5.90 20.00 -0.90
C ASN A 43 5.46 20.13 0.57
N TYR A 44 4.17 20.45 0.82
CA TYR A 44 3.61 20.46 2.16
C TYR A 44 3.77 19.08 2.80
N LYS A 45 4.36 19.05 3.98
CA LYS A 45 4.56 17.81 4.74
C LYS A 45 3.21 17.36 5.32
N ILE A 46 2.71 16.23 4.81
CA ILE A 46 1.43 15.66 5.22
C ILE A 46 1.52 15.23 6.68
N LYS A 47 0.58 15.71 7.51
CA LYS A 47 0.51 15.36 8.91
C LYS A 47 -0.02 13.93 9.08
N TRP A 48 0.29 13.29 10.20
CA TRP A 48 -0.09 11.89 10.42
C TRP A 48 -1.61 11.64 10.32
N TYR A 49 -2.45 12.57 10.81
CA TYR A 49 -3.91 12.45 10.74
C TYR A 49 -4.47 12.73 9.33
N GLU A 50 -3.72 13.43 8.48
CA GLU A 50 -4.04 13.62 7.07
C GLU A 50 -3.63 12.41 6.21
N ASN A 51 -2.98 11.42 6.82
CA ASN A 51 -2.52 10.19 6.19
C ASN A 51 -3.26 8.94 6.72
N ILE A 52 -4.39 9.13 7.42
CA ILE A 52 -5.24 8.01 7.83
C ILE A 52 -5.83 7.37 6.58
N PRO A 53 -5.58 6.06 6.33
CA PRO A 53 -5.95 5.42 5.07
C PRO A 53 -7.44 5.59 4.76
N VAL A 54 -7.75 5.89 3.50
CA VAL A 54 -9.10 6.11 2.96
C VAL A 54 -9.83 7.29 3.60
N PHE A 55 -9.89 7.37 4.93
CA PHE A 55 -10.63 8.41 5.66
C PHE A 55 -10.13 9.82 5.34
N SER A 56 -8.81 10.03 5.37
CA SER A 56 -8.24 11.35 5.05
C SER A 56 -8.58 11.78 3.63
N TYR A 57 -8.55 10.86 2.69
CA TYR A 57 -8.92 11.14 1.30
C TYR A 57 -10.38 11.60 1.19
N LEU A 58 -11.29 10.94 1.91
CA LEU A 58 -12.72 11.30 1.94
C LEU A 58 -12.94 12.66 2.61
N PHE A 59 -12.33 12.89 3.78
CA PHE A 59 -12.46 14.16 4.51
C PHE A 59 -11.89 15.35 3.74
N LEU A 60 -10.74 15.17 3.09
CA LEU A 60 -10.10 16.19 2.27
C LEU A 60 -10.68 16.27 0.85
N LYS A 61 -11.69 15.45 0.52
CA LYS A 61 -12.33 15.37 -0.80
C LYS A 61 -11.33 15.19 -1.94
N GLY A 62 -10.29 14.40 -1.70
CA GLY A 62 -9.22 14.14 -2.66
C GLY A 62 -8.34 15.35 -2.97
N LYS A 63 -8.20 16.29 -2.02
CA LYS A 63 -7.40 17.52 -2.21
C LYS A 63 -6.39 17.70 -1.09
N CYS A 64 -5.27 18.33 -1.42
CA CYS A 64 -4.28 18.74 -0.42
C CYS A 64 -4.85 19.82 0.51
N SER A 65 -4.60 19.70 1.81
CA SER A 65 -5.04 20.67 2.81
C SER A 65 -4.39 22.06 2.66
N SER A 66 -3.21 22.14 2.05
CA SER A 66 -2.45 23.39 1.89
C SER A 66 -2.71 24.08 0.56
N CYS A 67 -2.57 23.37 -0.58
CA CYS A 67 -2.66 23.96 -1.91
C CYS A 67 -3.94 23.61 -2.67
N SER A 68 -4.82 22.78 -2.10
CA SER A 68 -6.02 22.25 -2.76
C SER A 68 -5.76 21.47 -4.06
N GLY A 69 -4.51 21.13 -4.35
CA GLY A 69 -4.14 20.28 -5.47
C GLY A 69 -4.77 18.89 -5.35
N SER A 70 -5.17 18.31 -6.47
CA SER A 70 -5.83 17.00 -6.50
C SER A 70 -4.88 15.87 -6.08
N ILE A 71 -5.35 14.99 -5.20
CA ILE A 71 -4.68 13.74 -4.79
C ILE A 71 -5.25 12.61 -5.63
N SER A 72 -4.37 11.76 -6.16
CA SER A 72 -4.79 10.62 -7.00
C SER A 72 -5.69 9.64 -6.24
N ILE A 73 -6.76 9.18 -6.89
CA ILE A 73 -7.66 8.12 -6.39
C ILE A 73 -6.93 6.77 -6.22
N VAL A 74 -5.78 6.60 -6.83
CA VAL A 74 -4.96 5.39 -6.70
C VAL A 74 -4.57 5.13 -5.25
N TYR A 75 -4.31 6.17 -4.44
CA TYR A 75 -3.94 6.02 -3.04
C TYR A 75 -5.00 5.27 -2.21
N PRO A 76 -6.24 5.76 -2.09
CA PRO A 76 -7.27 5.04 -1.34
C PRO A 76 -7.66 3.71 -2.01
N LEU A 77 -7.50 3.57 -3.33
CA LEU A 77 -7.78 2.33 -4.03
C LEU A 77 -6.80 1.21 -3.61
N VAL A 78 -5.50 1.50 -3.57
CA VAL A 78 -4.48 0.55 -3.08
C VAL A 78 -4.76 0.16 -1.64
N GLU A 79 -5.10 1.12 -0.79
CA GLU A 79 -5.42 0.88 0.61
C GLU A 79 -6.62 -0.06 0.78
N LEU A 80 -7.70 0.17 0.05
CA LEU A 80 -8.89 -0.69 0.08
C LEU A 80 -8.61 -2.09 -0.47
N ILE A 81 -7.93 -2.20 -1.60
CA ILE A 81 -7.58 -3.51 -2.20
C ILE A 81 -6.73 -4.31 -1.21
N THR A 82 -5.73 -3.68 -0.60
CA THR A 82 -4.85 -4.33 0.37
C THR A 82 -5.65 -4.80 1.59
N ALA A 83 -6.56 -3.98 2.12
CA ALA A 83 -7.40 -4.35 3.25
C ALA A 83 -8.35 -5.51 2.94
N LEU A 84 -8.98 -5.50 1.76
CA LEU A 84 -9.88 -6.57 1.33
C LEU A 84 -9.13 -7.89 1.11
N VAL A 85 -7.95 -7.85 0.47
CA VAL A 85 -7.10 -9.03 0.29
C VAL A 85 -6.66 -9.59 1.64
N THR A 86 -6.22 -8.73 2.56
CA THR A 86 -5.83 -9.15 3.91
C THR A 86 -6.97 -9.83 4.64
N LEU A 87 -8.17 -9.24 4.59
CA LEU A 87 -9.37 -9.81 5.23
C LEU A 87 -9.77 -11.16 4.60
N MET A 88 -9.73 -11.23 3.26
CA MET A 88 -10.05 -12.45 2.52
C MET A 88 -9.07 -13.59 2.87
N LEU A 89 -7.78 -13.31 2.90
CA LEU A 89 -6.77 -14.30 3.27
C LEU A 89 -6.93 -14.74 4.74
N TYR A 90 -7.16 -13.81 5.65
CA TYR A 90 -7.42 -14.12 7.04
C TYR A 90 -8.65 -15.03 7.23
N SER A 91 -9.69 -14.85 6.43
CA SER A 91 -10.92 -15.67 6.53
C SER A 91 -10.77 -17.09 5.95
N ASN A 92 -9.80 -17.31 5.07
CA ASN A 92 -9.62 -18.58 4.37
C ASN A 92 -8.42 -19.42 4.85
N PHE A 93 -7.47 -18.78 5.54
CA PHE A 93 -6.26 -19.45 6.04
C PHE A 93 -6.26 -19.51 7.56
N TRP A 94 -5.71 -20.61 8.10
CA TRP A 94 -5.38 -20.70 9.52
C TRP A 94 -4.24 -19.72 9.84
N VAL A 95 -4.31 -19.09 11.01
CA VAL A 95 -3.27 -18.16 11.46
C VAL A 95 -1.96 -18.93 11.67
N GLY A 96 -1.00 -18.71 10.77
CA GLY A 96 0.28 -19.40 10.77
C GLY A 96 1.26 -18.75 9.79
N TRP A 97 2.42 -19.37 9.64
CA TRP A 97 3.47 -18.89 8.72
C TRP A 97 3.01 -18.85 7.27
N ASP A 98 2.20 -19.85 6.85
CA ASP A 98 1.65 -19.93 5.50
C ASP A 98 0.79 -18.71 5.15
N MET A 99 -0.03 -18.25 6.10
CA MET A 99 -0.82 -17.03 5.94
C MET A 99 0.06 -15.80 5.78
N ILE A 100 1.12 -15.66 6.61
CA ILE A 100 2.02 -14.50 6.55
C ILE A 100 2.76 -14.46 5.21
N ILE A 101 3.27 -15.60 4.74
CA ILE A 101 3.97 -15.70 3.46
C ILE A 101 3.01 -15.39 2.31
N THR A 102 1.79 -15.93 2.35
CA THR A 102 0.76 -15.69 1.34
C THR A 102 0.36 -14.20 1.29
N ILE A 103 0.13 -13.56 2.44
CA ILE A 103 -0.16 -12.12 2.53
C ILE A 103 1.00 -11.31 1.94
N SER A 104 2.25 -11.67 2.27
CA SER A 104 3.44 -11.00 1.75
C SER A 104 3.54 -11.11 0.23
N LEU A 105 3.25 -12.29 -0.32
CA LEU A 105 3.19 -12.53 -1.77
C LEU A 105 2.15 -11.62 -2.44
N PHE A 106 0.92 -11.57 -1.90
CA PHE A 106 -0.12 -10.70 -2.45
C PHE A 106 0.23 -9.22 -2.37
N TYR A 107 0.88 -8.79 -1.28
CA TYR A 107 1.32 -7.39 -1.15
C TYR A 107 2.36 -7.02 -2.21
N VAL A 108 3.32 -7.91 -2.48
CA VAL A 108 4.31 -7.69 -3.55
C VAL A 108 3.63 -7.66 -4.92
N LEU A 109 2.65 -8.53 -5.16
CA LEU A 109 1.88 -8.53 -6.41
C LEU A 109 1.06 -7.24 -6.60
N ILE A 110 0.46 -6.70 -5.54
CA ILE A 110 -0.23 -5.40 -5.58
C ILE A 110 0.76 -4.30 -5.96
N VAL A 111 1.91 -4.24 -5.29
CA VAL A 111 2.95 -3.23 -5.59
C VAL A 111 3.40 -3.33 -7.05
N LEU A 112 3.71 -4.55 -7.52
CA LEU A 112 4.12 -4.79 -8.92
C LEU A 112 3.06 -4.33 -9.91
N SER A 113 1.79 -4.70 -9.68
CA SER A 113 0.69 -4.34 -10.57
C SER A 113 0.53 -2.83 -10.70
N PHE A 114 0.59 -2.10 -9.59
CA PHE A 114 0.46 -0.64 -9.62
C PHE A 114 1.72 0.07 -10.15
N ILE A 115 2.91 -0.48 -9.95
CA ILE A 115 4.14 0.02 -10.59
C ILE A 115 4.04 -0.15 -12.11
N ASP A 116 3.64 -1.33 -12.58
CA ASP A 116 3.50 -1.59 -14.01
C ASP A 116 2.47 -0.67 -14.66
N LEU A 117 1.29 -0.52 -14.05
CA LEU A 117 0.24 0.38 -14.52
C LEU A 117 0.70 1.83 -14.63
N LYS A 118 1.54 2.30 -13.70
CA LYS A 118 1.95 3.70 -13.61
C LYS A 118 3.20 4.01 -14.41
N TYR A 119 4.20 3.15 -14.34
CA TYR A 119 5.54 3.40 -14.90
C TYR A 119 5.88 2.51 -16.09
N ARG A 120 5.09 1.45 -16.35
CA ARG A 120 5.35 0.44 -17.40
C ARG A 120 6.77 -0.14 -17.33
N ALA A 121 7.28 -0.24 -16.13
CA ALA A 121 8.60 -0.78 -15.85
C ALA A 121 8.52 -1.56 -14.54
N VAL A 122 8.88 -2.82 -14.59
CA VAL A 122 8.86 -3.72 -13.43
C VAL A 122 10.28 -3.93 -12.93
N PRO A 123 10.60 -3.62 -11.68
CA PRO A 123 11.92 -3.89 -11.12
C PRO A 123 12.19 -5.40 -11.00
N ASP A 124 13.28 -5.89 -11.58
CA ASP A 124 13.63 -7.32 -11.62
C ASP A 124 13.75 -7.95 -10.22
N TYR A 125 14.24 -7.20 -9.24
CA TYR A 125 14.37 -7.68 -7.87
C TYR A 125 13.02 -8.00 -7.20
N LEU A 126 11.93 -7.32 -7.59
CA LEU A 126 10.59 -7.63 -7.11
C LEU A 126 10.06 -8.91 -7.75
N LEU A 127 10.37 -9.19 -9.00
CA LEU A 127 10.03 -10.45 -9.66
C LEU A 127 10.72 -11.63 -8.98
N ILE A 128 12.00 -11.49 -8.66
CA ILE A 128 12.75 -12.51 -7.91
C ILE A 128 12.10 -12.75 -6.54
N LEU A 129 11.69 -11.69 -5.85
CA LEU A 129 11.00 -11.81 -4.56
C LEU A 129 9.67 -12.56 -4.68
N VAL A 130 8.89 -12.30 -5.73
CA VAL A 130 7.65 -13.04 -6.02
C VAL A 130 7.93 -14.54 -6.21
N VAL A 131 8.94 -14.88 -7.00
CA VAL A 131 9.29 -16.28 -7.23
C VAL A 131 9.69 -16.98 -5.94
N VAL A 132 10.52 -16.33 -5.11
CA VAL A 132 10.93 -16.88 -3.81
C VAL A 132 9.73 -17.09 -2.89
N LEU A 133 8.85 -16.10 -2.76
CA LEU A 133 7.65 -16.22 -1.93
C LEU A 133 6.69 -17.29 -2.46
N ALA A 134 6.53 -17.39 -3.78
CA ALA A 134 5.68 -18.42 -4.39
C ALA A 134 6.19 -19.84 -4.11
N ILE A 135 7.50 -20.07 -4.14
CA ILE A 135 8.13 -21.35 -3.78
C ILE A 135 7.92 -21.67 -2.30
N LEU A 136 7.91 -20.68 -1.42
CA LEU A 136 7.71 -20.88 0.02
C LEU A 136 6.23 -21.17 0.39
N VAL A 137 5.28 -20.77 -0.46
CA VAL A 137 3.84 -21.07 -0.28
C VAL A 137 3.49 -22.47 -0.79
N GLY A 138 4.18 -22.97 -1.84
CA GLY A 138 3.93 -24.28 -2.45
C GLY A 138 4.67 -25.40 -1.78
#